data_35c13a4236f0eb721041b8224ff82771
#
_entry.id   35c13a4236f0eb721041b8224ff82771
#
_cell.length_a   1.000
_cell.length_b   1.000
_cell.length_c   1.000
_cell.angle_alpha   90.00
_cell.angle_beta   90.00
_cell.angle_gamma   90.00
#
_symmetry.space_group_name_H-M   'P 1'
#
loop_
_entity.id
_entity.type
_entity.pdbx_description
1 polymer ?
#
loop_
_entity_poly.entity_id
_entity_poly.type
_entity_poly.pdbx_seq_one_letter_code
_entity_poly.pdbx_strand_id
1 'polypeptide(L)'
;YELLFQLDTLKLKPVDELPGAVISDFGRNYDILIVPLYPEGLEVSRVSGQKEPRLAGWYAGRNDRNLHPATTLSMTAKRRKEFRFATLLFPLKSGGAKPQVTRLEDGRCRVVFNGRSVTFDPGQLRNGVSAR
;
A
#
# COMPACT_ATOMS: atom_id res chain seq x y z
N TYR A 1 9.42 -2.05 13.58
CA TYR A 1 8.85 -0.90 12.88
C TYR A 1 7.61 -1.34 12.13
N GLU A 2 6.58 -0.52 12.12
CA GLU A 2 5.29 -0.82 11.50
C GLU A 2 4.79 0.40 10.73
N LEU A 3 4.29 0.16 9.51
CA LEU A 3 3.57 1.14 8.71
C LEU A 3 2.13 0.63 8.54
N LEU A 4 1.16 1.49 8.86
CA LEU A 4 -0.26 1.15 8.83
C LEU A 4 -1.00 1.98 7.77
N PHE A 5 -1.85 1.31 7.01
CA PHE A 5 -2.86 1.93 6.15
C PHE A 5 -4.24 1.49 6.62
N GLN A 6 -5.14 2.45 6.79
CA GLN A 6 -6.54 2.17 7.03
C GLN A 6 -7.35 2.45 5.78
N LEU A 7 -8.05 1.43 5.31
CA LEU A 7 -8.76 1.46 4.04
C LEU A 7 -10.24 1.20 4.27
N ASP A 8 -11.08 2.07 3.73
CA ASP A 8 -12.54 1.94 3.75
C ASP A 8 -13.00 0.86 2.74
N THR A 9 -12.46 -0.33 2.89
CA THR A 9 -12.86 -1.53 2.14
C THR A 9 -12.56 -2.77 2.96
N LEU A 10 -13.36 -3.81 2.76
CA LEU A 10 -13.12 -5.15 3.32
C LEU A 10 -12.35 -6.06 2.36
N LYS A 11 -12.14 -5.62 1.12
CA LYS A 11 -11.55 -6.43 0.07
C LYS A 11 -10.20 -5.85 -0.33
N LEU A 12 -9.13 -6.54 0.07
CA LEU A 12 -7.78 -6.34 -0.44
C LEU A 12 -7.32 -7.63 -1.10
N LYS A 13 -6.82 -7.53 -2.32
CA LYS A 13 -6.28 -8.65 -3.07
C LYS A 13 -4.75 -8.54 -3.15
N PRO A 14 -3.99 -9.61 -2.93
CA PRO A 14 -2.56 -9.60 -3.23
C PRO A 14 -2.35 -9.42 -4.73
N VAL A 15 -1.19 -8.92 -5.10
CA VAL A 15 -0.75 -8.80 -6.49
C VAL A 15 0.48 -9.67 -6.66
N ASP A 16 0.30 -10.85 -7.26
CA ASP A 16 1.30 -11.91 -7.29
C ASP A 16 2.60 -11.49 -7.99
N GLU A 17 2.50 -10.59 -8.98
CA GLU A 17 3.65 -10.10 -9.74
C GLU A 17 4.51 -9.08 -8.97
N LEU A 18 4.00 -8.56 -7.83
CA LEU A 18 4.65 -7.52 -7.04
C LEU A 18 4.72 -7.94 -5.57
N PRO A 19 5.88 -8.40 -5.07
CA PRO A 19 6.01 -8.89 -3.71
C PRO A 19 5.50 -7.92 -2.64
N GLY A 20 4.58 -8.40 -1.81
CA GLY A 20 3.97 -7.62 -0.73
C GLY A 20 2.97 -6.55 -1.18
N ALA A 21 2.72 -6.42 -2.48
CA ALA A 21 1.75 -5.45 -2.98
C ALA A 21 0.32 -5.96 -2.81
N VAL A 22 -0.58 -5.01 -2.59
CA VAL A 22 -2.02 -5.26 -2.51
C VAL A 22 -2.78 -4.24 -3.34
N ILE A 23 -3.92 -4.66 -3.86
CA ILE A 23 -4.88 -3.78 -4.52
C ILE A 23 -6.20 -3.78 -3.75
N SER A 24 -6.77 -2.61 -3.54
CA SER A 24 -8.10 -2.49 -2.97
C SER A 24 -9.18 -2.90 -3.97
N ASP A 25 -10.32 -3.27 -3.45
CA ASP A 25 -11.55 -3.44 -4.22
C ASP A 25 -12.64 -2.66 -3.47
N PHE A 26 -12.80 -1.39 -3.82
CA PHE A 26 -13.80 -0.53 -3.20
C PHE A 26 -15.21 -0.77 -3.73
N GLY A 27 -15.36 -1.58 -4.80
CA GLY A 27 -16.64 -1.75 -5.50
C GLY A 27 -17.13 -0.46 -6.17
N ARG A 28 -16.24 0.47 -6.44
CA ARG A 28 -16.48 1.77 -7.07
C ARG A 28 -15.66 1.87 -8.36
N ASN A 29 -15.62 3.06 -8.94
CA ASN A 29 -14.92 3.28 -10.22
C ASN A 29 -13.38 3.23 -10.12
N TYR A 30 -12.83 3.34 -8.92
CA TYR A 30 -11.39 3.44 -8.68
C TYR A 30 -10.97 2.53 -7.53
N ASP A 31 -9.77 1.99 -7.67
CA ASP A 31 -9.04 1.23 -6.67
C ASP A 31 -7.70 1.88 -6.39
N ILE A 32 -7.04 1.44 -5.34
CA ILE A 32 -5.67 1.84 -5.02
C ILE A 32 -4.77 0.61 -4.99
N LEU A 33 -3.67 0.68 -5.73
CA LEU A 33 -2.58 -0.28 -5.65
C LEU A 33 -1.55 0.26 -4.67
N ILE A 34 -1.17 -0.57 -3.70
CA ILE A 34 -0.20 -0.26 -2.65
C ILE A 34 0.98 -1.19 -2.83
N VAL A 35 2.15 -0.64 -3.18
CA VAL A 35 3.36 -1.43 -3.49
C VAL A 35 4.48 -1.02 -2.54
N PRO A 36 4.96 -1.92 -1.67
CA PRO A 36 6.19 -1.67 -0.92
C PRO A 36 7.38 -1.69 -1.89
N LEU A 37 8.18 -0.64 -1.89
CA LEU A 37 9.35 -0.53 -2.76
C LEU A 37 10.59 -1.23 -2.18
N TYR A 38 10.56 -1.59 -0.90
CA TYR A 38 11.54 -2.42 -0.21
C TYR A 38 10.82 -3.59 0.46
N PRO A 39 10.42 -4.62 -0.31
CA PRO A 39 9.62 -5.74 0.24
C PRO A 39 10.46 -6.72 1.06
N GLU A 40 11.78 -6.70 0.96
CA GLU A 40 12.64 -7.69 1.58
C GLU A 40 12.60 -7.60 3.12
N GLY A 41 12.12 -8.66 3.74
CA GLY A 41 11.96 -8.75 5.19
C GLY A 41 10.78 -7.96 5.74
N LEU A 42 9.84 -7.55 4.87
CA LEU A 42 8.53 -7.07 5.26
C LEU A 42 7.57 -8.24 5.46
N GLU A 43 6.85 -8.19 6.55
CA GLU A 43 5.64 -8.98 6.77
C GLU A 43 4.43 -8.08 6.48
N VAL A 44 3.62 -8.50 5.53
CA VAL A 44 2.39 -7.78 5.17
C VAL A 44 1.21 -8.55 5.73
N SER A 45 0.43 -7.91 6.56
CA SER A 45 -0.77 -8.47 7.17
C SER A 45 -1.97 -7.56 7.01
N ARG A 46 -3.16 -8.12 7.11
CA ARG A 46 -4.41 -7.39 6.99
C ARG A 46 -5.41 -7.89 8.02
N VAL A 47 -6.11 -6.95 8.64
CA VAL A 47 -7.11 -7.22 9.67
C VAL A 47 -8.35 -6.39 9.37
N SER A 48 -9.52 -7.02 9.45
CA SER A 48 -10.82 -6.35 9.27
C SER A 48 -11.76 -6.74 10.39
N GLY A 49 -12.42 -5.73 10.99
CA GLY A 49 -13.47 -5.94 11.99
C GLY A 49 -13.03 -6.69 13.24
N GLN A 50 -11.75 -6.70 13.57
CA GLN A 50 -11.22 -7.41 14.73
C GLN A 50 -11.52 -6.65 16.02
N LYS A 51 -12.02 -7.36 17.04
CA LYS A 51 -12.26 -6.81 18.39
C LYS A 51 -11.17 -7.25 19.38
N GLU A 52 -10.69 -8.47 19.27
CA GLU A 52 -9.71 -9.11 20.15
C GLU A 52 -8.47 -9.54 19.33
N PRO A 53 -7.26 -9.55 19.90
CA PRO A 53 -6.83 -9.05 21.22
C PRO A 53 -6.74 -7.52 21.30
N ARG A 54 -6.85 -6.81 20.19
CA ARG A 54 -6.95 -5.34 20.11
C ARG A 54 -7.93 -4.94 19.02
N LEU A 55 -8.57 -3.80 19.20
CA LEU A 55 -9.45 -3.25 18.18
C LEU A 55 -8.63 -2.86 16.94
N ALA A 56 -8.91 -3.49 15.81
CA ALA A 56 -8.24 -3.20 14.54
C ALA A 56 -9.19 -3.44 13.34
N GLY A 57 -8.98 -2.72 12.24
CA GLY A 57 -9.82 -2.85 11.06
C GLY A 57 -11.21 -2.26 11.24
N TRP A 58 -11.31 -1.12 11.90
CA TRP A 58 -12.54 -0.35 12.09
C TRP A 58 -12.32 1.12 11.81
N TYR A 59 -13.32 1.82 11.35
CA TYR A 59 -13.33 3.28 11.29
C TYR A 59 -14.62 3.85 11.88
N ALA A 60 -14.53 5.08 12.40
CA ALA A 60 -15.68 5.84 12.84
C ALA A 60 -16.24 6.65 11.67
N GLY A 61 -17.49 6.47 11.35
CA GLY A 61 -18.16 7.27 10.33
C GLY A 61 -18.20 8.75 10.72
N ARG A 62 -18.11 9.64 9.73
CA ARG A 62 -18.05 11.09 9.97
C ARG A 62 -19.30 11.64 10.65
N ASN A 63 -20.45 11.04 10.39
CA ASN A 63 -21.76 11.51 10.82
C ASN A 63 -22.48 10.56 11.78
N ASP A 64 -21.88 9.45 12.11
CA ASP A 64 -22.41 8.54 13.10
C ASP A 64 -21.34 8.17 14.12
N ARG A 65 -21.76 7.79 15.32
CA ARG A 65 -20.87 7.35 16.39
C ARG A 65 -20.57 5.85 16.31
N ASN A 66 -20.98 5.21 15.23
CA ASN A 66 -20.82 3.78 15.06
C ASN A 66 -19.48 3.45 14.44
N LEU A 67 -18.92 2.33 14.85
CA LEU A 67 -17.74 1.76 14.21
C LEU A 67 -18.17 0.89 13.03
N HIS A 68 -17.56 1.13 11.88
CA HIS A 68 -17.78 0.35 10.67
C HIS A 68 -16.56 -0.53 10.38
N PRO A 69 -16.77 -1.79 9.97
CA PRO A 69 -15.65 -2.63 9.54
C PRO A 69 -14.91 -2.01 8.36
N ALA A 70 -13.60 -1.98 8.48
CA ALA A 70 -12.67 -1.52 7.45
C ALA A 70 -11.48 -2.48 7.40
N THR A 71 -10.49 -2.22 6.59
CA THR A 71 -9.26 -3.01 6.61
C THR A 71 -8.09 -2.17 7.09
N THR A 72 -7.39 -2.65 8.09
CA THR A 72 -6.04 -2.19 8.43
C THR A 72 -5.04 -3.09 7.72
N LEU A 73 -4.27 -2.51 6.81
CA LEU A 73 -3.10 -3.14 6.19
C LEU A 73 -1.88 -2.75 7.01
N SER A 74 -1.16 -3.74 7.52
CA SER A 74 0.07 -3.55 8.29
C SER A 74 1.26 -4.08 7.51
N MET A 75 2.32 -3.27 7.41
CA MET A 75 3.62 -3.65 6.88
C MET A 75 4.64 -3.57 8.01
N THR A 76 5.12 -4.72 8.47
CA THR A 76 6.00 -4.82 9.64
C THR A 76 7.39 -5.27 9.24
N ALA A 77 8.42 -4.52 9.67
CA ALA A 77 9.82 -4.92 9.58
C ALA A 77 10.33 -5.38 10.94
N LYS A 78 10.76 -6.64 11.03
CA LYS A 78 11.26 -7.23 12.26
C LYS A 78 12.79 -7.15 12.33
N ARG A 79 13.33 -6.77 13.50
CA ARG A 79 14.73 -6.95 13.92
C ARG A 79 15.82 -6.41 12.99
N ARG A 80 15.69 -5.17 12.51
CA ARG A 80 16.78 -4.47 11.81
C ARG A 80 17.19 -3.22 12.59
N LYS A 81 18.48 -2.90 12.59
CA LYS A 81 19.00 -1.66 13.19
C LYS A 81 18.45 -0.43 12.47
N GLU A 82 18.33 -0.52 11.16
CA GLU A 82 17.74 0.52 10.31
C GLU A 82 16.79 -0.13 9.31
N PHE A 83 15.64 0.49 9.10
CA PHE A 83 14.69 0.09 8.09
C PHE A 83 14.03 1.33 7.46
N ARG A 84 13.88 1.30 6.14
CA ARG A 84 13.20 2.36 5.40
C ARG A 84 11.91 1.81 4.82
N PHE A 85 10.82 2.49 5.08
CA PHE A 85 9.57 2.27 4.37
C PHE A 85 9.52 3.24 3.20
N ALA A 86 9.35 2.71 1.99
CA ALA A 86 8.94 3.48 0.83
C ALA A 86 7.81 2.70 0.16
N THR A 87 6.69 3.36 -0.05
CA THR A 87 5.48 2.73 -0.57
C THR A 87 4.92 3.57 -1.70
N LEU A 88 4.70 2.93 -2.84
CA LEU A 88 3.98 3.53 -3.97
C LEU A 88 2.48 3.36 -3.72
N LEU A 89 1.75 4.46 -3.72
CA LEU A 89 0.29 4.50 -3.75
C LEU A 89 -0.13 4.89 -5.16
N PHE A 90 -0.78 4.00 -5.87
CA PHE A 90 -1.15 4.21 -7.26
C PHE A 90 -2.66 4.03 -7.46
N PRO A 91 -3.41 5.14 -7.64
CA PRO A 91 -4.84 5.07 -7.96
C PRO A 91 -5.02 4.61 -9.41
N LEU A 92 -5.97 3.71 -9.64
CA LEU A 92 -6.32 3.18 -10.95
C LEU A 92 -7.83 2.94 -11.07
N LYS A 93 -8.33 2.84 -12.30
CA LYS A 93 -9.71 2.40 -12.52
C LYS A 93 -9.88 0.96 -12.07
N SER A 94 -11.01 0.64 -11.44
CA SER A 94 -11.35 -0.73 -11.05
C SER A 94 -11.31 -1.67 -12.25
N GLY A 95 -10.55 -2.78 -12.10
CA GLY A 95 -10.30 -3.74 -13.19
C GLY A 95 -9.39 -3.22 -14.30
N GLY A 96 -8.86 -2.00 -14.20
CA GLY A 96 -7.95 -1.41 -15.18
C GLY A 96 -6.54 -2.01 -15.15
N ALA A 97 -5.74 -1.64 -16.16
CA ALA A 97 -4.34 -2.05 -16.24
C ALA A 97 -3.55 -1.56 -15.02
N LYS A 98 -2.72 -2.42 -14.46
CA LYS A 98 -1.79 -2.07 -13.40
C LYS A 98 -0.51 -1.49 -13.98
N PRO A 99 0.19 -0.58 -13.27
CA PRO A 99 1.52 -0.16 -13.65
C PRO A 99 2.50 -1.32 -13.53
N GLN A 100 3.50 -1.33 -14.39
CA GLN A 100 4.69 -2.16 -14.19
C GLN A 100 5.62 -1.42 -13.24
N VAL A 101 6.01 -2.07 -12.16
CA VAL A 101 6.94 -1.52 -11.16
C VAL A 101 8.18 -2.41 -11.16
N THR A 102 9.32 -1.83 -11.49
CA THR A 102 10.60 -2.55 -11.58
C THR A 102 11.63 -1.87 -10.70
N ARG A 103 12.31 -2.65 -9.87
CA ARG A 103 13.49 -2.19 -9.14
C ARG A 103 14.72 -2.41 -10.02
N LEU A 104 15.50 -1.35 -10.17
CA LEU A 104 16.74 -1.35 -10.94
C LEU A 104 17.91 -1.78 -10.06
N GLU A 105 18.99 -2.25 -10.68
CA GLU A 105 20.22 -2.72 -9.99
C GLU A 105 20.86 -1.63 -9.12
N ASP A 106 20.72 -0.37 -9.51
CA ASP A 106 21.20 0.79 -8.76
C ASP A 106 20.29 1.23 -7.59
N GLY A 107 19.24 0.45 -7.30
CA GLY A 107 18.28 0.70 -6.22
C GLY A 107 17.17 1.67 -6.57
N ARG A 108 17.20 2.30 -7.76
CA ARG A 108 16.08 3.12 -8.25
C ARG A 108 14.88 2.26 -8.62
N CYS A 109 13.72 2.88 -8.62
CA CYS A 109 12.48 2.25 -9.07
C CYS A 109 12.00 2.89 -10.36
N ARG A 110 11.56 2.05 -11.30
CA ARG A 110 10.91 2.48 -12.53
C ARG A 110 9.45 2.05 -12.48
N VAL A 111 8.56 3.01 -12.75
CA VAL A 111 7.12 2.78 -12.90
C VAL A 111 6.73 3.10 -14.33
N VAL A 112 6.11 2.15 -15.02
CA VAL A 112 5.62 2.30 -16.39
C VAL A 112 4.12 2.12 -16.41
N PHE A 113 3.41 3.10 -16.96
CA PHE A 113 1.95 3.06 -17.09
C PHE A 113 1.50 3.85 -18.31
N ASN A 114 0.65 3.25 -19.14
CA ASN A 114 0.09 3.86 -20.36
C ASN A 114 1.17 4.49 -21.28
N GLY A 115 2.27 3.76 -21.51
CA GLY A 115 3.38 4.22 -22.34
C GLY A 115 4.26 5.31 -21.73
N ARG A 116 3.95 5.78 -20.53
CA ARG A 116 4.79 6.72 -19.78
C ARG A 116 5.65 5.99 -18.77
N SER A 117 6.86 6.49 -18.55
CA SER A 117 7.80 5.90 -17.58
C SER A 117 8.35 6.99 -16.67
N VAL A 118 8.39 6.69 -15.38
CA VAL A 118 9.03 7.53 -14.36
C VAL A 118 10.05 6.67 -13.63
N THR A 119 11.27 7.20 -13.45
CA THR A 119 12.32 6.56 -12.65
C THR A 119 12.68 7.49 -11.50
N PHE A 120 12.74 6.96 -10.30
CA PHE A 120 13.03 7.73 -9.08
C PHE A 120 13.84 6.87 -8.10
N ASP A 121 14.56 7.54 -7.19
CA ASP A 121 15.27 6.91 -6.09
C ASP A 121 14.43 6.98 -4.80
N PRO A 122 13.89 5.86 -4.32
CA PRO A 122 13.11 5.85 -3.08
C PRO A 122 13.92 6.29 -1.86
N GLY A 123 15.24 6.14 -1.90
CA GLY A 123 16.14 6.53 -0.82
C GLY A 123 16.33 8.05 -0.70
N GLN A 124 16.09 8.78 -1.78
CA GLN A 124 16.23 10.25 -1.84
C GLN A 124 14.91 11.00 -1.65
N LEU A 125 13.79 10.29 -1.53
CA LEU A 125 12.49 10.91 -1.24
C LEU A 125 12.50 11.53 0.17
N ARG A 126 12.98 12.75 0.26
CA ARG A 126 12.81 13.60 1.47
C ARG A 126 11.50 14.35 1.32
N ASN A 127 10.52 14.03 2.16
CA ASN A 127 9.30 14.79 2.42
C ASN A 127 8.67 15.47 1.20
N GLY A 128 7.84 14.73 0.47
CA GLY A 128 6.88 15.28 -0.47
C GLY A 128 7.47 15.67 -1.82
N VAL A 129 7.73 14.70 -2.70
CA VAL A 129 7.82 14.97 -4.14
C VAL A 129 6.41 14.95 -4.70
N SER A 130 5.84 16.12 -4.93
CA SER A 130 4.73 16.30 -5.86
C SER A 130 5.29 16.14 -7.27
N ALA A 131 4.99 15.06 -7.96
CA ALA A 131 5.21 14.97 -9.40
C ALA A 131 4.25 15.96 -10.08
N ARG A 132 4.80 16.99 -10.70
CA ARG A 132 4.06 17.90 -11.59
C ARG A 132 3.91 17.27 -12.98
#